data_ca8548c23b84e61a630c00e5bbdb9f22
#
_entry.id   ca8548c23b84e61a630c00e5bbdb9f22
#
_cell.length_a   1.000
_cell.length_b   1.000
_cell.length_c   1.000
_cell.angle_alpha   90.00
_cell.angle_beta   90.00
_cell.angle_gamma   90.00
#
_symmetry.space_group_name_H-M   'P 1'
#
loop_
_entity.id
_entity.type
_entity.pdbx_description
1 polymer ?
#
loop_
_entity_poly.entity_id
_entity_poly.type
_entity_poly.pdbx_seq_one_letter_code
_entity_poly.pdbx_strand_id
1 'polypeptide(L)'
;IIGGTAIAIIVGTRKERAAWRDELKKEDQNKQRILERAKELKGQRLSLDRQNHLQKSLFLYRKLPNSLKPKLEERILLFQEIVEFRTSSKFKTEITQQIKDIISAEACLLTVNRSPTDYLHLKQVELWDSPIIGPEDFSFWNKSRAGEAGRDMVRIDLRHLEASVNEGDD
;
A
#
# COMPACT_ATOMS: atom_id res chain seq x y z
N ILE A 1 38.11 3.26 -31.26
CA ILE A 1 37.92 4.34 -30.26
C ILE A 1 36.94 3.82 -29.23
N ILE A 2 37.45 3.41 -28.06
CA ILE A 2 36.71 2.81 -26.96
C ILE A 2 36.25 3.95 -26.06
N GLY A 3 34.93 4.23 -26.10
CA GLY A 3 34.29 5.20 -25.19
C GLY A 3 34.07 4.53 -23.83
N GLY A 4 34.99 4.76 -22.91
CA GLY A 4 34.83 4.33 -21.51
C GLY A 4 33.78 5.20 -20.83
N THR A 5 32.64 4.60 -20.48
CA THR A 5 31.65 5.23 -19.60
C THR A 5 32.28 5.30 -18.20
N ALA A 6 32.74 6.50 -17.80
CA ALA A 6 33.21 6.74 -16.46
C ALA A 6 32.00 6.62 -15.50
N ILE A 7 31.92 5.53 -14.74
CA ILE A 7 31.02 5.42 -13.59
C ILE A 7 31.58 6.40 -12.56
N ALA A 8 30.92 7.57 -12.42
CA ALA A 8 31.21 8.52 -11.36
C ALA A 8 30.83 7.85 -10.03
N ILE A 9 31.77 7.25 -9.35
CA ILE A 9 31.65 6.82 -7.97
C ILE A 9 31.58 8.11 -7.15
N ILE A 10 30.36 8.50 -6.76
CA ILE A 10 30.16 9.60 -5.80
C ILE A 10 30.77 9.14 -4.48
N VAL A 11 32.00 9.55 -4.22
CA VAL A 11 32.69 9.29 -2.95
C VAL A 11 32.12 10.29 -1.93
N GLY A 12 30.94 9.93 -1.36
CA GLY A 12 30.34 10.72 -0.28
C GLY A 12 31.29 10.86 0.91
N THR A 13 31.11 11.92 1.67
CA THR A 13 31.89 12.19 2.89
C THR A 13 31.79 11.02 3.88
N ARG A 14 32.73 10.93 4.83
CA ARG A 14 32.71 9.90 5.88
C ARG A 14 31.40 9.92 6.68
N LYS A 15 30.81 11.11 6.87
CA LYS A 15 29.52 11.31 7.55
C LYS A 15 28.35 10.76 6.74
N GLU A 16 28.31 11.01 5.43
CA GLU A 16 27.26 10.49 4.55
C GLU A 16 27.30 8.96 4.46
N ARG A 17 28.50 8.38 4.38
CA ARG A 17 28.67 6.92 4.37
C ARG A 17 28.24 6.26 5.71
N ALA A 18 28.44 6.96 6.82
CA ALA A 18 27.94 6.49 8.13
C ALA A 18 26.42 6.55 8.20
N ALA A 19 25.81 7.67 7.80
CA ALA A 19 24.35 7.83 7.76
C ALA A 19 23.68 6.78 6.85
N TRP A 20 24.24 6.53 5.68
CA TRP A 20 23.71 5.52 4.77
C TRP A 20 23.79 4.09 5.33
N ARG A 21 24.87 3.75 6.04
CA ARG A 21 24.97 2.45 6.72
C ARG A 21 23.95 2.29 7.84
N ASP A 22 23.68 3.37 8.57
CA ASP A 22 22.66 3.35 9.63
C ASP A 22 21.24 3.24 9.07
N GLU A 23 20.98 3.85 7.91
CA GLU A 23 19.72 3.70 7.18
C GLU A 23 19.51 2.26 6.70
N LEU A 24 20.53 1.64 6.10
CA LEU A 24 20.48 0.25 5.68
C LEU A 24 20.23 -0.71 6.87
N LYS A 25 20.86 -0.48 8.01
CA LYS A 25 20.61 -1.30 9.21
C LYS A 25 19.17 -1.18 9.70
N LYS A 26 18.60 0.04 9.69
CA LYS A 26 17.20 0.26 10.07
C LYS A 26 16.25 -0.43 9.10
N GLU A 27 16.55 -0.40 7.81
CA GLU A 27 15.77 -1.09 6.79
C GLU A 27 15.80 -2.60 7.00
N ASP A 28 16.98 -3.19 7.24
CA ASP A 28 17.13 -4.61 7.53
C ASP A 28 16.37 -5.02 8.80
N GLN A 29 16.47 -4.24 9.87
CA GLN A 29 15.73 -4.49 11.11
C GLN A 29 14.21 -4.43 10.88
N ASN A 30 13.73 -3.45 10.12
CA ASN A 30 12.31 -3.36 9.78
C ASN A 30 11.85 -4.54 8.93
N LYS A 31 12.66 -4.95 7.97
CA LYS A 31 12.41 -6.14 7.14
C LYS A 31 12.28 -7.41 7.99
N GLN A 32 13.19 -7.62 8.92
CA GLN A 32 13.14 -8.77 9.82
C GLN A 32 11.88 -8.74 10.69
N ARG A 33 11.53 -7.60 11.27
CA ARG A 33 10.30 -7.43 12.06
C ARG A 33 9.05 -7.80 11.25
N ILE A 34 8.96 -7.34 9.99
CA ILE A 34 7.83 -7.67 9.10
C ILE A 34 7.78 -9.18 8.82
N LEU A 35 8.94 -9.83 8.56
CA LEU A 35 9.01 -11.25 8.31
C LEU A 35 8.61 -12.09 9.53
N GLU A 36 9.03 -11.69 10.72
CA GLU A 36 8.63 -12.33 11.98
C GLU A 36 7.14 -12.19 12.19
N ARG A 37 6.59 -10.97 12.03
CA ARG A 37 5.16 -10.76 12.18
C ARG A 37 4.34 -11.53 11.14
N ALA A 38 4.81 -11.64 9.91
CA ALA A 38 4.18 -12.48 8.89
C ALA A 38 4.13 -13.96 9.28
N LYS A 39 5.14 -14.46 10.00
CA LYS A 39 5.14 -15.85 10.52
C LYS A 39 4.12 -16.02 11.64
N GLU A 40 3.99 -15.04 12.54
CA GLU A 40 3.00 -15.06 13.64
C GLU A 40 1.55 -15.00 13.12
N LEU A 41 1.32 -14.28 12.03
CA LEU A 41 0.01 -14.16 11.38
C LEU A 41 -0.36 -15.38 10.51
N LYS A 42 0.58 -16.32 10.30
CA LYS A 42 0.33 -17.49 9.47
C LYS A 42 -0.81 -18.34 10.03
N GLY A 43 -1.78 -18.61 9.17
CA GLY A 43 -3.01 -19.35 9.52
C GLY A 43 -4.10 -18.49 10.16
N GLN A 44 -3.83 -17.23 10.47
CA GLN A 44 -4.87 -16.31 10.94
C GLN A 44 -5.80 -15.90 9.80
N ARG A 45 -7.08 -15.72 10.12
CA ARG A 45 -8.11 -15.38 9.16
C ARG A 45 -8.83 -14.11 9.58
N LEU A 46 -9.35 -13.38 8.59
CA LEU A 46 -10.32 -12.33 8.85
C LEU A 46 -11.58 -12.93 9.50
N SER A 47 -12.30 -12.14 10.30
CA SER A 47 -13.62 -12.55 10.80
C SER A 47 -14.58 -12.81 9.64
N LEU A 48 -15.61 -13.63 9.88
CA LEU A 48 -16.61 -13.95 8.85
C LEU A 48 -17.29 -12.69 8.29
N ASP A 49 -17.55 -11.69 9.12
CA ASP A 49 -18.16 -10.44 8.68
C ASP A 49 -17.25 -9.67 7.70
N ARG A 50 -15.95 -9.63 7.99
CA ARG A 50 -14.95 -8.99 7.11
C ARG A 50 -14.80 -9.76 5.79
N GLN A 51 -14.76 -11.11 5.85
CA GLN A 51 -14.72 -11.95 4.65
C GLN A 51 -15.97 -11.76 3.79
N ASN A 52 -17.15 -11.73 4.41
CA ASN A 52 -18.42 -11.50 3.72
C ASN A 52 -18.49 -10.12 3.09
N HIS A 53 -17.95 -9.11 3.78
CA HIS A 53 -17.86 -7.76 3.23
C HIS A 53 -16.97 -7.73 1.98
N LEU A 54 -15.76 -8.28 2.05
CA LEU A 54 -14.86 -8.37 0.88
C LEU A 54 -15.47 -9.20 -0.26
N GLN A 55 -16.20 -10.28 0.07
CA GLN A 55 -16.89 -11.11 -0.92
C GLN A 55 -17.99 -10.34 -1.66
N LYS A 56 -18.66 -9.39 -1.02
CA LYS A 56 -19.68 -8.52 -1.62
C LYS A 56 -19.05 -7.35 -2.39
N SER A 57 -18.05 -6.71 -1.81
CA SER A 57 -17.50 -5.44 -2.30
C SER A 57 -16.42 -5.58 -3.36
N LEU A 58 -15.67 -6.68 -3.40
CA LEU A 58 -14.52 -6.81 -4.31
C LEU A 58 -14.69 -7.96 -5.29
N PHE A 59 -14.90 -7.63 -6.57
CA PHE A 59 -15.00 -8.61 -7.65
C PHE A 59 -13.79 -9.55 -7.72
N LEU A 60 -12.56 -9.01 -7.62
CA LEU A 60 -11.35 -9.81 -7.65
C LEU A 60 -11.22 -10.77 -6.46
N TYR A 61 -11.69 -10.39 -5.27
CA TYR A 61 -11.75 -11.29 -4.12
C TYR A 61 -12.75 -12.43 -4.34
N ARG A 62 -13.90 -12.16 -4.97
CA ARG A 62 -14.88 -13.21 -5.35
C ARG A 62 -14.25 -14.24 -6.30
N LYS A 63 -13.50 -13.77 -7.28
CA LYS A 63 -12.87 -14.62 -8.32
C LYS A 63 -11.59 -15.29 -7.87
N LEU A 64 -11.01 -14.87 -6.74
CA LEU A 64 -9.78 -15.46 -6.23
C LEU A 64 -10.01 -16.95 -5.87
N PRO A 65 -9.11 -17.87 -6.32
CA PRO A 65 -9.16 -19.27 -5.91
C PRO A 65 -9.22 -19.41 -4.39
N ASN A 66 -10.08 -20.32 -3.88
CA ASN A 66 -10.25 -20.53 -2.45
C ASN A 66 -8.94 -20.90 -1.73
N SER A 67 -8.00 -21.53 -2.44
CA SER A 67 -6.66 -21.85 -1.91
C SER A 67 -5.80 -20.62 -1.63
N LEU A 68 -6.06 -19.49 -2.29
CA LEU A 68 -5.31 -18.24 -2.12
C LEU A 68 -5.96 -17.28 -1.11
N LYS A 69 -7.25 -17.44 -0.82
CA LYS A 69 -7.95 -16.56 0.14
C LYS A 69 -7.31 -16.53 1.53
N PRO A 70 -6.94 -17.68 2.15
CA PRO A 70 -6.23 -17.65 3.42
C PRO A 70 -4.97 -16.81 3.39
N LYS A 71 -4.15 -16.99 2.36
CA LYS A 71 -2.90 -16.26 2.21
C LYS A 71 -3.13 -14.76 1.99
N LEU A 72 -4.16 -14.39 1.22
CA LEU A 72 -4.55 -12.98 1.06
C LEU A 72 -4.99 -12.37 2.39
N GLU A 73 -5.78 -13.08 3.18
CA GLU A 73 -6.25 -12.60 4.48
C GLU A 73 -5.11 -12.38 5.48
N GLU A 74 -4.12 -13.28 5.52
CA GLU A 74 -2.87 -13.08 6.28
C GLU A 74 -2.14 -11.80 5.84
N ARG A 75 -2.11 -11.53 4.52
CA ARG A 75 -1.50 -10.33 3.96
C ARG A 75 -2.26 -9.06 4.32
N ILE A 76 -3.58 -9.09 4.30
CA ILE A 76 -4.43 -7.97 4.71
C ILE A 76 -4.16 -7.62 6.17
N LEU A 77 -4.11 -8.61 7.05
CA LEU A 77 -3.81 -8.41 8.47
C LEU A 77 -2.43 -7.78 8.65
N LEU A 78 -1.41 -8.31 7.99
CA LEU A 78 -0.05 -7.77 8.04
C LEU A 78 0.00 -6.32 7.52
N PHE A 79 -0.62 -6.05 6.37
CA PHE A 79 -0.64 -4.73 5.76
C PHE A 79 -1.25 -3.69 6.70
N GLN A 80 -2.35 -4.01 7.37
CA GLN A 80 -3.02 -3.12 8.33
C GLN A 80 -2.23 -2.88 9.61
N GLU A 81 -1.27 -3.73 9.95
CA GLU A 81 -0.38 -3.53 11.08
C GLU A 81 0.87 -2.69 10.74
N ILE A 82 1.36 -2.78 9.50
CA ILE A 82 2.58 -2.09 9.10
C ILE A 82 2.34 -0.73 8.44
N VAL A 83 1.12 -0.49 7.94
CA VAL A 83 0.74 0.74 7.24
C VAL A 83 -0.26 1.53 8.07
N GLU A 84 0.04 2.79 8.30
CA GLU A 84 -0.86 3.69 9.00
C GLU A 84 -1.90 4.27 8.04
N PHE A 85 -3.18 4.21 8.44
CA PHE A 85 -4.28 4.82 7.70
C PHE A 85 -4.63 6.17 8.32
N ARG A 86 -4.57 7.23 7.52
CA ARG A 86 -4.91 8.59 7.94
C ARG A 86 -5.93 9.22 7.00
N THR A 87 -6.66 10.19 7.53
CA THR A 87 -7.48 11.10 6.72
C THR A 87 -6.71 12.39 6.48
N SER A 88 -6.92 13.03 5.33
CA SER A 88 -6.44 14.40 5.13
C SER A 88 -7.10 15.33 6.16
N SER A 89 -6.46 16.45 6.49
CA SER A 89 -6.98 17.42 7.47
C SER A 89 -8.35 18.00 7.13
N LYS A 90 -8.78 17.86 5.88
CA LYS A 90 -10.09 18.31 5.38
C LYS A 90 -11.15 17.21 5.45
N PHE A 91 -10.77 15.98 5.70
CA PHE A 91 -11.65 14.83 5.71
C PHE A 91 -12.39 14.75 7.05
N LYS A 92 -13.71 14.68 7.00
CA LYS A 92 -14.58 14.62 8.19
C LYS A 92 -15.07 13.20 8.50
N THR A 93 -14.88 12.27 7.58
CA THR A 93 -15.39 10.90 7.70
C THR A 93 -14.37 10.01 8.42
N GLU A 94 -14.84 9.24 9.38
CA GLU A 94 -14.02 8.24 10.07
C GLU A 94 -13.65 7.08 9.13
N ILE A 95 -12.39 6.65 9.18
CA ILE A 95 -11.93 5.49 8.40
C ILE A 95 -12.47 4.22 9.06
N THR A 96 -13.48 3.64 8.44
CA THR A 96 -14.08 2.38 8.91
C THR A 96 -13.15 1.18 8.66
N GLN A 97 -13.36 0.09 9.41
CA GLN A 97 -12.64 -1.16 9.17
C GLN A 97 -12.90 -1.69 7.75
N GLN A 98 -14.11 -1.49 7.23
CA GLN A 98 -14.49 -1.89 5.88
C GLN A 98 -13.65 -1.20 4.79
N ILE A 99 -13.44 0.10 4.92
CA ILE A 99 -12.56 0.88 4.01
C ILE A 99 -11.13 0.36 4.08
N LYS A 100 -10.60 0.11 5.28
CA LYS A 100 -9.26 -0.46 5.46
C LYS A 100 -9.14 -1.84 4.81
N ASP A 101 -10.19 -2.66 4.92
CA ASP A 101 -10.21 -4.00 4.34
C ASP A 101 -10.16 -3.97 2.82
N ILE A 102 -10.96 -3.10 2.19
CA ILE A 102 -10.98 -2.94 0.72
C ILE A 102 -9.60 -2.52 0.22
N ILE A 103 -9.05 -1.44 0.76
CA ILE A 103 -7.74 -0.90 0.34
C ILE A 103 -6.64 -1.94 0.53
N SER A 104 -6.61 -2.59 1.70
CA SER A 104 -5.60 -3.60 2.00
C SER A 104 -5.74 -4.82 1.09
N ALA A 105 -6.98 -5.23 0.77
CA ALA A 105 -7.22 -6.36 -0.12
C ALA A 105 -6.76 -6.06 -1.54
N GLU A 106 -7.09 -4.89 -2.10
CA GLU A 106 -6.64 -4.48 -3.43
C GLU A 106 -5.12 -4.42 -3.51
N ALA A 107 -4.44 -3.80 -2.54
CA ALA A 107 -2.99 -3.78 -2.48
C ALA A 107 -2.41 -5.19 -2.40
N CYS A 108 -2.93 -6.04 -1.52
CA CYS A 108 -2.41 -7.38 -1.27
C CYS A 108 -2.73 -8.37 -2.40
N LEU A 109 -3.80 -8.18 -3.19
CA LEU A 109 -4.09 -8.98 -4.37
C LEU A 109 -2.91 -8.96 -5.37
N LEU A 110 -2.28 -7.81 -5.57
CA LEU A 110 -1.14 -7.64 -6.47
C LEU A 110 0.11 -8.40 -5.99
N THR A 111 0.20 -8.64 -4.69
CA THR A 111 1.42 -9.18 -4.04
C THR A 111 1.19 -10.48 -3.29
N VAL A 112 0.01 -11.11 -3.43
CA VAL A 112 -0.37 -12.32 -2.67
C VAL A 112 0.65 -13.45 -2.77
N ASN A 113 1.31 -13.59 -3.92
CA ASN A 113 2.34 -14.61 -4.17
C ASN A 113 3.79 -14.09 -4.02
N ARG A 114 3.97 -12.83 -3.65
CA ARG A 114 5.28 -12.19 -3.50
C ARG A 114 5.75 -12.17 -2.03
N SER A 115 6.83 -11.44 -1.75
CA SER A 115 7.36 -11.30 -0.39
C SER A 115 6.41 -10.51 0.52
N PRO A 116 6.31 -10.85 1.82
CA PRO A 116 5.62 -10.01 2.79
C PRO A 116 6.21 -8.61 2.93
N THR A 117 7.43 -8.42 2.45
CA THR A 117 8.17 -7.16 2.55
C THR A 117 8.01 -6.25 1.34
N ASP A 118 7.13 -6.58 0.38
CA ASP A 118 6.93 -5.77 -0.82
C ASP A 118 6.47 -4.33 -0.50
N TYR A 119 5.78 -4.15 0.65
CA TYR A 119 5.36 -2.84 1.14
C TYR A 119 6.26 -2.28 2.26
N LEU A 120 7.52 -2.74 2.35
CA LEU A 120 8.49 -2.31 3.37
C LEU A 120 8.63 -0.78 3.46
N HIS A 121 8.57 -0.10 2.32
CA HIS A 121 8.75 1.35 2.24
C HIS A 121 7.44 2.13 2.45
N LEU A 122 6.29 1.48 2.28
CA LEU A 122 5.01 2.14 2.47
C LEU A 122 4.70 2.27 3.96
N LYS A 123 4.63 3.51 4.44
CA LYS A 123 4.33 3.81 5.85
C LYS A 123 2.91 4.26 6.06
N GLN A 124 2.32 4.90 5.04
CA GLN A 124 1.04 5.59 5.21
C GLN A 124 0.15 5.50 3.99
N VAL A 125 -1.14 5.29 4.23
CA VAL A 125 -2.23 5.51 3.28
C VAL A 125 -3.06 6.68 3.78
N GLU A 126 -3.13 7.75 2.99
CA GLU A 126 -3.92 8.95 3.28
C GLU A 126 -5.16 8.99 2.40
N LEU A 127 -6.34 9.08 3.03
CA LEU A 127 -7.63 9.14 2.35
C LEU A 127 -8.10 10.58 2.17
N TRP A 128 -8.61 10.87 0.99
CA TRP A 128 -9.14 12.17 0.60
C TRP A 128 -10.60 12.02 0.16
N ASP A 129 -11.45 12.98 0.50
CA ASP A 129 -12.84 13.11 0.06
C ASP A 129 -13.01 14.11 -1.09
N SER A 130 -11.91 14.62 -1.62
CA SER A 130 -11.85 15.63 -2.66
C SER A 130 -10.82 15.23 -3.72
N PRO A 131 -10.92 15.77 -4.96
CA PRO A 131 -9.97 15.46 -6.02
C PRO A 131 -8.54 15.75 -5.58
N ILE A 132 -7.64 14.82 -5.81
CA ILE A 132 -6.21 15.04 -5.66
C ILE A 132 -5.75 15.84 -6.88
N ILE A 133 -5.42 17.12 -6.65
CA ILE A 133 -4.96 18.03 -7.70
C ILE A 133 -3.46 18.22 -7.52
N GLY A 134 -2.67 17.82 -8.52
CA GLY A 134 -1.23 18.06 -8.54
C GLY A 134 -0.88 19.49 -8.97
N PRO A 135 0.33 20.00 -8.64
CA PRO A 135 0.78 21.34 -9.04
C PRO A 135 0.85 21.54 -10.57
N GLU A 136 0.98 20.48 -11.34
CA GLU A 136 0.95 20.45 -12.79
C GLU A 136 -0.46 20.44 -13.40
N ASP A 137 -1.48 20.23 -12.60
CA ASP A 137 -2.89 20.12 -13.04
C ASP A 137 -3.57 21.50 -13.15
N PHE A 138 -2.83 22.62 -12.96
CA PHE A 138 -3.31 23.98 -13.26
C PHE A 138 -3.48 24.26 -14.75
N SER A 139 -3.20 23.32 -15.62
CA SER A 139 -3.55 23.41 -17.03
C SER A 139 -5.05 23.14 -17.24
N PHE A 140 -5.64 23.75 -18.25
CA PHE A 140 -7.05 23.81 -18.66
C PHE A 140 -7.86 22.49 -18.65
N TRP A 141 -7.24 21.34 -18.36
CA TRP A 141 -7.82 20.01 -18.25
C TRP A 141 -7.71 19.53 -16.81
N ASN A 142 -8.71 19.90 -16.01
CA ASN A 142 -8.85 19.50 -14.60
C ASN A 142 -9.00 17.95 -14.50
N LYS A 143 -7.91 17.22 -14.65
CA LYS A 143 -7.89 15.77 -14.40
C LYS A 143 -7.70 15.53 -12.91
N SER A 144 -8.80 15.27 -12.21
CA SER A 144 -8.72 14.72 -10.86
C SER A 144 -8.07 13.34 -10.91
N ARG A 145 -7.13 13.10 -9.99
CA ARG A 145 -6.46 11.79 -9.86
C ARG A 145 -7.21 10.94 -8.85
N ALA A 146 -7.46 9.68 -9.18
CA ALA A 146 -8.02 8.69 -8.26
C ALA A 146 -7.05 8.38 -7.11
N GLY A 147 -5.76 8.58 -7.32
CA GLY A 147 -4.71 8.35 -6.35
C GLY A 147 -3.37 8.91 -6.77
N GLU A 148 -2.48 9.04 -5.82
CA GLU A 148 -1.10 9.47 -5.99
C GLU A 148 -0.19 8.62 -5.11
N ALA A 149 0.94 8.15 -5.65
CA ALA A 149 1.93 7.40 -4.89
C ALA A 149 3.22 8.22 -4.75
N GLY A 150 3.64 8.40 -3.51
CA GLY A 150 4.96 8.93 -3.15
C GLY A 150 5.92 7.80 -2.74
N ARG A 151 7.05 8.17 -2.16
CA ARG A 151 8.09 7.21 -1.75
C ARG A 151 7.60 6.28 -0.62
N ASP A 152 6.90 6.82 0.37
CA ASP A 152 6.48 6.12 1.59
C ASP A 152 5.00 6.32 1.93
N MET A 153 4.26 6.98 1.05
CA MET A 153 2.85 7.30 1.23
C MET A 153 2.08 7.14 -0.06
N VAL A 154 0.86 6.64 0.06
CA VAL A 154 -0.14 6.60 -1.02
C VAL A 154 -1.33 7.45 -0.60
N ARG A 155 -1.81 8.32 -1.51
CA ARG A 155 -3.05 9.09 -1.37
C ARG A 155 -4.11 8.46 -2.23
N ILE A 156 -5.32 8.30 -1.70
CA ILE A 156 -6.45 7.68 -2.38
C ILE A 156 -7.67 8.62 -2.28
N ASP A 157 -8.30 8.89 -3.41
CA ASP A 157 -9.60 9.56 -3.44
C ASP A 157 -10.70 8.53 -3.15
N LEU A 158 -11.37 8.68 -2.02
CA LEU A 158 -12.38 7.74 -1.54
C LEU A 158 -13.58 7.58 -2.49
N ARG A 159 -13.93 8.64 -3.24
CA ARG A 159 -15.02 8.58 -4.21
C ARG A 159 -14.74 7.62 -5.36
N HIS A 160 -13.48 7.51 -5.78
CA HIS A 160 -13.07 6.51 -6.78
C HIS A 160 -13.05 5.09 -6.20
N LEU A 161 -12.70 4.94 -4.92
CA LEU A 161 -12.78 3.65 -4.25
C LEU A 161 -14.24 3.15 -4.17
N GLU A 162 -15.18 4.01 -3.82
CA GLU A 162 -16.61 3.68 -3.76
C GLU A 162 -17.19 3.35 -5.16
N ALA A 163 -16.74 4.05 -6.20
CA ALA A 163 -17.14 3.77 -7.57
C ALA A 163 -16.65 2.40 -8.03
N SER A 164 -15.39 2.03 -7.74
CA SER A 164 -14.81 0.75 -8.13
C SER A 164 -15.49 -0.45 -7.47
N VAL A 165 -16.03 -0.26 -6.26
CA VAL A 165 -16.81 -1.28 -5.56
C VAL A 165 -18.16 -1.54 -6.24
N ASN A 166 -18.78 -0.51 -6.82
CA ASN A 166 -20.12 -0.59 -7.41
C ASN A 166 -20.10 -1.06 -8.89
N GLU A 167 -19.02 -0.84 -9.62
CA GLU A 167 -18.90 -1.22 -11.06
C GLU A 167 -18.70 -2.74 -11.29
N GLY A 168 -18.52 -3.52 -10.25
CA GLY A 168 -18.27 -4.97 -10.35
C GLY A 168 -19.51 -5.84 -10.46
N ASP A 169 -20.72 -5.30 -10.54
CA ASP A 169 -21.97 -6.05 -10.52
C ASP A 169 -22.71 -6.11 -11.88
N ASP A 170 -22.12 -5.61 -12.99
CA ASP A 170 -22.67 -5.70 -14.36
C ASP A 170 -22.09 -6.89 -15.14
#